data_eccd352a2d53b00cdcd28f53ef100f37
#
_entry.id   eccd352a2d53b00cdcd28f53ef100f37
#
_cell.length_a   1.000
_cell.length_b   1.000
_cell.length_c   1.000
_cell.angle_alpha   90.00
_cell.angle_beta   90.00
_cell.angle_gamma   90.00
#
_symmetry.space_group_name_H-M   'P 1'
#
loop_
_entity.id
_entity.type
_entity.pdbx_description
1 polymer ?
#
loop_
_entity_poly.entity_id
_entity_poly.type
_entity_poly.pdbx_seq_one_letter_code
_entity_poly.pdbx_strand_id
1 'polypeptide(L)'
;MATRAALVRAARELFAARGYAAVGTTEIVERAGVTRGAMYHHFNDKRELFRAVYEELEADSAQHVGEAVAREPQAERHLEVGLDAFLDACLDPAHRRISLLEAPSVLGYEEWRGIGAEFSLGLLRAALEAAMNIGRIERQPVDPLAHLLLGALAEAALMLARAEEPQRARQEVGETVLRLVAGLAPPVTR
;
A
#
# COMPACT_ATOMS: atom_id res chain seq x y z
N MET A 1 10.04 20.79 -11.01
CA MET A 1 9.06 19.70 -10.95
C MET A 1 9.35 18.56 -11.93
N ALA A 2 9.58 18.82 -13.23
CA ALA A 2 9.82 17.76 -14.22
C ALA A 2 11.02 16.83 -13.90
N THR A 3 12.13 17.37 -13.40
CA THR A 3 13.35 16.61 -13.06
C THR A 3 13.14 15.62 -11.90
N ARG A 4 12.46 16.04 -10.83
CA ARG A 4 12.16 15.15 -9.67
C ARG A 4 11.28 13.98 -10.11
N ALA A 5 10.22 14.24 -10.86
CA ALA A 5 9.34 13.18 -11.36
C ALA A 5 10.04 12.22 -12.32
N ALA A 6 10.96 12.72 -13.18
CA ALA A 6 11.75 11.88 -14.07
C ALA A 6 12.69 10.94 -13.28
N LEU A 7 13.32 11.45 -12.20
CA LEU A 7 14.17 10.66 -11.32
C LEU A 7 13.39 9.57 -10.60
N VAL A 8 12.22 9.91 -10.01
CA VAL A 8 11.38 8.94 -9.29
C VAL A 8 10.89 7.85 -10.23
N ARG A 9 10.41 8.20 -11.43
CA ARG A 9 9.97 7.23 -12.43
C ARG A 9 11.11 6.30 -12.87
N ALA A 10 12.30 6.84 -13.20
CA ALA A 10 13.46 6.04 -13.60
C ALA A 10 13.92 5.11 -12.46
N ALA A 11 13.94 5.60 -11.23
CA ALA A 11 14.26 4.81 -10.05
C ALA A 11 13.25 3.70 -9.80
N ARG A 12 11.94 3.98 -9.90
CA ARG A 12 10.85 3.00 -9.77
C ARG A 12 11.03 1.84 -10.77
N GLU A 13 11.26 2.15 -12.05
CA GLU A 13 11.50 1.13 -13.09
C GLU A 13 12.71 0.24 -12.76
N LEU A 14 13.82 0.85 -12.37
CA LEU A 14 15.07 0.15 -12.08
C LEU A 14 14.96 -0.68 -10.79
N PHE A 15 14.39 -0.12 -9.72
CA PHE A 15 14.20 -0.84 -8.46
C PHE A 15 13.20 -2.00 -8.62
N ALA A 16 12.11 -1.81 -9.36
CA ALA A 16 11.17 -2.88 -9.66
C ALA A 16 11.82 -4.04 -10.43
N ALA A 17 12.70 -3.74 -11.40
CA ALA A 17 13.36 -4.75 -12.21
C ALA A 17 14.49 -5.49 -11.47
N ARG A 18 15.32 -4.78 -10.66
CA ARG A 18 16.59 -5.30 -10.15
C ARG A 18 16.78 -5.19 -8.64
N GLY A 19 15.92 -4.46 -7.97
CA GLY A 19 15.99 -4.20 -6.53
C GLY A 19 16.93 -3.04 -6.16
N TYR A 20 16.74 -2.53 -4.94
CA TYR A 20 17.47 -1.38 -4.41
C TYR A 20 18.99 -1.57 -4.43
N ALA A 21 19.48 -2.71 -3.93
CA ALA A 21 20.91 -2.93 -3.76
C ALA A 21 21.68 -2.94 -5.10
N ALA A 22 21.08 -3.49 -6.15
CA ALA A 22 21.72 -3.68 -7.45
C ALA A 22 21.71 -2.43 -8.37
N VAL A 23 21.00 -1.36 -7.97
CA VAL A 23 20.84 -0.14 -8.80
C VAL A 23 21.68 0.99 -8.23
N GLY A 24 22.54 1.58 -9.08
CA GLY A 24 23.38 2.73 -8.72
C GLY A 24 22.74 4.07 -9.11
N THR A 25 23.12 5.15 -8.42
CA THR A 25 22.64 6.51 -8.72
C THR A 25 23.04 6.97 -10.12
N THR A 26 24.19 6.54 -10.63
CA THR A 26 24.66 6.85 -12.00
C THR A 26 23.68 6.35 -13.05
N GLU A 27 23.24 5.11 -12.92
CA GLU A 27 22.27 4.49 -13.83
C GLU A 27 20.90 5.19 -13.78
N ILE A 28 20.46 5.60 -12.58
CA ILE A 28 19.20 6.32 -12.41
C ILE A 28 19.23 7.67 -13.14
N VAL A 29 20.32 8.45 -13.00
CA VAL A 29 20.42 9.76 -13.65
C VAL A 29 20.53 9.63 -15.18
N GLU A 30 21.24 8.63 -15.69
CA GLU A 30 21.32 8.30 -17.11
C GLU A 30 19.93 7.94 -17.66
N ARG A 31 19.19 7.05 -16.97
CA ARG A 31 17.84 6.64 -17.35
C ARG A 31 16.83 7.80 -17.30
N ALA A 32 16.98 8.70 -16.34
CA ALA A 32 16.14 9.88 -16.19
C ALA A 32 16.49 11.00 -17.18
N GLY A 33 17.61 10.91 -17.89
CA GLY A 33 18.10 11.94 -18.80
C GLY A 33 18.51 13.24 -18.09
N VAL A 34 19.03 13.14 -16.86
CA VAL A 34 19.42 14.29 -16.04
C VAL A 34 20.88 14.17 -15.58
N THR A 35 21.44 15.26 -15.05
CA THR A 35 22.79 15.23 -14.48
C THR A 35 22.80 14.72 -13.04
N ARG A 36 23.95 14.21 -12.60
CA ARG A 36 24.18 13.81 -11.21
C ARG A 36 23.97 14.98 -10.24
N GLY A 37 24.39 16.18 -10.60
CA GLY A 37 24.14 17.40 -9.82
C GLY A 37 22.65 17.70 -9.64
N ALA A 38 21.84 17.50 -10.71
CA ALA A 38 20.41 17.68 -10.65
C ALA A 38 19.74 16.66 -9.70
N MET A 39 20.23 15.42 -9.65
CA MET A 39 19.74 14.44 -8.68
C MET A 39 20.00 14.89 -7.22
N TYR A 40 21.25 15.29 -6.92
CA TYR A 40 21.62 15.73 -5.56
C TYR A 40 21.00 17.07 -5.15
N HIS A 41 20.48 17.85 -6.10
CA HIS A 41 19.64 19.00 -5.79
C HIS A 41 18.25 18.61 -5.24
N HIS A 42 17.72 17.44 -5.62
CA HIS A 42 16.40 16.96 -5.23
C HIS A 42 16.42 15.90 -4.14
N PHE A 43 17.48 15.10 -4.05
CA PHE A 43 17.60 13.98 -3.12
C PHE A 43 19.03 13.93 -2.58
N ASN A 44 19.17 13.90 -1.26
CA ASN A 44 20.48 13.85 -0.59
C ASN A 44 21.24 12.55 -0.89
N ASP A 45 20.50 11.45 -1.04
CA ASP A 45 21.07 10.13 -1.30
C ASP A 45 20.08 9.21 -2.05
N LYS A 46 20.51 7.97 -2.33
CA LYS A 46 19.70 6.96 -2.99
C LYS A 46 18.52 6.50 -2.11
N ARG A 47 18.69 6.52 -0.77
CA ARG A 47 17.65 6.11 0.17
C ARG A 47 16.48 7.11 0.17
N GLU A 48 16.76 8.40 0.11
CA GLU A 48 15.72 9.42 0.00
C GLU A 48 14.96 9.33 -1.34
N LEU A 49 15.66 9.04 -2.42
CA LEU A 49 15.01 8.76 -3.72
C LEU A 49 14.15 7.48 -3.65
N PHE A 50 14.63 6.43 -2.99
CA PHE A 50 13.86 5.21 -2.78
C PHE A 50 12.60 5.46 -1.93
N ARG A 51 12.71 6.27 -0.87
CA ARG A 51 11.58 6.73 -0.06
C ARG A 51 10.52 7.41 -0.94
N ALA A 52 10.93 8.33 -1.82
CA ALA A 52 10.00 9.01 -2.72
C ALA A 52 9.33 8.05 -3.73
N VAL A 53 10.02 7.01 -4.17
CA VAL A 53 9.42 5.94 -4.99
C VAL A 53 8.39 5.14 -4.19
N TYR A 54 8.69 4.83 -2.94
CA TYR A 54 7.77 4.12 -2.05
C TYR A 54 6.52 4.96 -1.77
N GLU A 55 6.67 6.25 -1.45
CA GLU A 55 5.55 7.18 -1.26
C GLU A 55 4.64 7.25 -2.50
N GLU A 56 5.22 7.27 -3.72
CA GLU A 56 4.44 7.26 -4.98
C GLU A 56 3.65 5.94 -5.13
N LEU A 57 4.24 4.79 -4.81
CA LEU A 57 3.56 3.50 -4.86
C LEU A 57 2.41 3.40 -3.85
N GLU A 58 2.58 3.91 -2.64
CA GLU A 58 1.52 3.95 -1.63
C GLU A 58 0.38 4.90 -2.05
N ALA A 59 0.71 6.05 -2.66
CA ALA A 59 -0.28 6.96 -3.22
C ALA A 59 -1.07 6.31 -4.36
N ASP A 60 -0.39 5.61 -5.29
CA ASP A 60 -1.02 4.87 -6.40
C ASP A 60 -1.97 3.78 -5.86
N SER A 61 -1.53 3.03 -4.83
CA SER A 61 -2.35 2.01 -4.17
C SER A 61 -3.59 2.61 -3.51
N ALA A 62 -3.44 3.69 -2.75
CA ALA A 62 -4.54 4.39 -2.11
C ALA A 62 -5.54 4.96 -3.14
N GLN A 63 -5.04 5.51 -4.24
CA GLN A 63 -5.88 5.97 -5.35
C GLN A 63 -6.66 4.82 -5.97
N HIS A 64 -6.01 3.69 -6.25
CA HIS A 64 -6.64 2.49 -6.81
C HIS A 64 -7.79 1.99 -5.92
N VAL A 65 -7.56 1.91 -4.60
CA VAL A 65 -8.60 1.55 -3.62
C VAL A 65 -9.76 2.55 -3.64
N GLY A 66 -9.46 3.85 -3.60
CA GLY A 66 -10.48 4.90 -3.64
C GLY A 66 -11.33 4.85 -4.91
N GLU A 67 -10.71 4.61 -6.06
CA GLU A 67 -11.42 4.46 -7.34
C GLU A 67 -12.30 3.20 -7.39
N ALA A 68 -11.83 2.08 -6.82
CA ALA A 68 -12.62 0.85 -6.75
C ALA A 68 -13.89 1.06 -5.91
N VAL A 69 -13.74 1.68 -4.73
CA VAL A 69 -14.87 2.02 -3.85
C VAL A 69 -15.83 3.01 -4.52
N ALA A 70 -15.32 4.03 -5.22
CA ALA A 70 -16.16 5.01 -5.90
C ALA A 70 -17.00 4.43 -7.06
N ARG A 71 -16.57 3.32 -7.65
CA ARG A 71 -17.33 2.61 -8.71
C ARG A 71 -18.39 1.66 -8.16
N GLU A 72 -18.35 1.33 -6.86
CA GLU A 72 -19.32 0.42 -6.24
C GLU A 72 -20.55 1.21 -5.77
N PRO A 73 -21.76 0.94 -6.35
CA PRO A 73 -22.96 1.67 -6.00
C PRO A 73 -23.58 1.28 -4.66
N GLN A 74 -23.21 0.11 -4.13
CA GLN A 74 -23.77 -0.43 -2.89
C GLN A 74 -22.84 -0.08 -1.71
N ALA A 75 -23.26 0.85 -0.87
CA ALA A 75 -22.49 1.30 0.29
C ALA A 75 -22.12 0.16 1.24
N GLU A 76 -22.98 -0.87 1.31
CA GLU A 76 -22.77 -2.07 2.13
C GLU A 76 -21.53 -2.87 1.72
N ARG A 77 -21.07 -2.70 0.46
CA ARG A 77 -19.92 -3.40 -0.12
C ARG A 77 -18.63 -2.59 -0.13
N HIS A 78 -18.67 -1.30 0.20
CA HIS A 78 -17.53 -0.39 0.09
C HIS A 78 -16.31 -0.91 0.87
N LEU A 79 -16.50 -1.41 2.08
CA LEU A 79 -15.39 -1.96 2.88
C LEU A 79 -14.81 -3.21 2.23
N GLU A 80 -15.63 -4.14 1.78
CA GLU A 80 -15.20 -5.39 1.12
C GLU A 80 -14.44 -5.07 -0.19
N VAL A 81 -15.00 -4.20 -1.02
CA VAL A 81 -14.38 -3.77 -2.29
C VAL A 81 -13.04 -3.05 -2.04
N GLY A 82 -12.96 -2.20 -1.02
CA GLY A 82 -11.72 -1.53 -0.65
C GLY A 82 -10.63 -2.51 -0.20
N LEU A 83 -11.00 -3.51 0.60
CA LEU A 83 -10.08 -4.58 1.06
C LEU A 83 -9.60 -5.44 -0.12
N ASP A 84 -10.51 -5.82 -1.02
CA ASP A 84 -10.15 -6.58 -2.23
C ASP A 84 -9.21 -5.80 -3.13
N ALA A 85 -9.50 -4.53 -3.40
CA ALA A 85 -8.66 -3.66 -4.22
C ALA A 85 -7.25 -3.47 -3.62
N PHE A 86 -7.15 -3.34 -2.30
CA PHE A 86 -5.86 -3.27 -1.60
C PHE A 86 -5.05 -4.56 -1.80
N LEU A 87 -5.66 -5.73 -1.60
CA LEU A 87 -4.96 -7.00 -1.77
C LEU A 87 -4.56 -7.25 -3.23
N ASP A 88 -5.36 -6.79 -4.20
CA ASP A 88 -5.02 -6.85 -5.62
C ASP A 88 -3.82 -5.95 -5.96
N ALA A 89 -3.75 -4.73 -5.38
CA ALA A 89 -2.58 -3.85 -5.53
C ALA A 89 -1.30 -4.50 -5.00
N CYS A 90 -1.37 -5.33 -3.95
CA CYS A 90 -0.22 -6.07 -3.42
C CYS A 90 0.35 -7.11 -4.40
N LEU A 91 -0.39 -7.51 -5.44
CA LEU A 91 0.08 -8.41 -6.49
C LEU A 91 0.88 -7.72 -7.60
N ASP A 92 0.83 -6.39 -7.69
CA ASP A 92 1.66 -5.65 -8.64
C ASP A 92 3.15 -5.92 -8.40
N PRO A 93 3.94 -6.30 -9.43
CA PRO A 93 5.35 -6.67 -9.24
C PRO A 93 6.22 -5.56 -8.66
N ALA A 94 5.97 -4.29 -9.00
CA ALA A 94 6.73 -3.16 -8.48
C ALA A 94 6.37 -2.88 -7.03
N HIS A 95 5.07 -2.88 -6.70
CA HIS A 95 4.58 -2.73 -5.33
C HIS A 95 5.08 -3.87 -4.45
N ARG A 96 4.95 -5.12 -4.90
CA ARG A 96 5.46 -6.30 -4.18
C ARG A 96 6.94 -6.16 -3.85
N ARG A 97 7.79 -5.87 -4.84
CA ARG A 97 9.24 -5.79 -4.62
C ARG A 97 9.62 -4.59 -3.78
N ILE A 98 9.19 -3.41 -4.18
CA ILE A 98 9.65 -2.15 -3.57
C ILE A 98 8.98 -1.95 -2.21
N SER A 99 7.63 -1.94 -2.17
CA SER A 99 6.88 -1.56 -0.98
C SER A 99 6.88 -2.66 0.10
N LEU A 100 6.79 -3.93 -0.29
CA LEU A 100 6.59 -5.01 0.68
C LEU A 100 7.87 -5.76 1.02
N LEU A 101 8.76 -6.02 0.05
CA LEU A 101 9.96 -6.81 0.31
C LEU A 101 11.19 -5.97 0.67
N GLU A 102 11.36 -4.79 0.06
CA GLU A 102 12.59 -3.99 0.24
C GLU A 102 12.40 -2.80 1.19
N ALA A 103 11.28 -2.09 1.15
CA ALA A 103 11.07 -0.88 1.95
C ALA A 103 11.24 -1.12 3.47
N PRO A 104 10.77 -2.23 4.08
CA PRO A 104 11.00 -2.48 5.51
C PRO A 104 12.49 -2.55 5.88
N SER A 105 13.35 -3.05 4.99
CA SER A 105 14.80 -3.18 5.23
C SER A 105 15.57 -1.93 4.86
N VAL A 106 15.16 -1.20 3.82
CA VAL A 106 15.85 0.02 3.34
C VAL A 106 15.51 1.23 4.20
N LEU A 107 14.24 1.39 4.56
CA LEU A 107 13.74 2.53 5.35
C LEU A 107 13.73 2.25 6.86
N GLY A 108 13.65 1.00 7.24
CA GLY A 108 13.36 0.58 8.61
C GLY A 108 11.85 0.45 8.86
N TYR A 109 11.50 -0.41 9.83
CA TYR A 109 10.09 -0.78 10.08
C TYR A 109 9.20 0.41 10.44
N GLU A 110 9.68 1.31 11.29
CA GLU A 110 8.90 2.48 11.77
C GLU A 110 8.56 3.44 10.63
N GLU A 111 9.55 3.81 9.79
CA GLU A 111 9.34 4.72 8.67
C GLU A 111 8.44 4.07 7.60
N TRP A 112 8.68 2.80 7.26
CA TRP A 112 7.84 2.04 6.36
C TRP A 112 6.38 2.01 6.82
N ARG A 113 6.13 1.66 8.10
CA ARG A 113 4.79 1.63 8.69
C ARG A 113 4.15 3.01 8.75
N GLY A 114 4.91 4.04 9.10
CA GLY A 114 4.44 5.42 9.16
C GLY A 114 3.93 5.91 7.81
N ILE A 115 4.73 5.75 6.76
CA ILE A 115 4.37 6.14 5.39
C ILE A 115 3.11 5.39 4.92
N GLY A 116 3.07 4.06 5.05
CA GLY A 116 1.88 3.29 4.67
C GLY A 116 0.62 3.74 5.40
N ALA A 117 0.73 4.09 6.69
CA ALA A 117 -0.39 4.60 7.47
C ALA A 117 -0.86 5.99 7.00
N GLU A 118 0.03 6.89 6.58
CA GLU A 118 -0.32 8.21 6.05
C GLU A 118 -1.28 8.11 4.86
N PHE A 119 -1.09 7.14 3.98
CA PHE A 119 -1.93 6.95 2.79
C PHE A 119 -3.20 6.13 3.05
N SER A 120 -3.14 5.14 3.95
CA SER A 120 -4.19 4.11 4.06
C SER A 120 -5.13 4.32 5.25
N LEU A 121 -4.66 4.88 6.38
CA LEU A 121 -5.43 4.93 7.62
C LEU A 121 -6.70 5.77 7.50
N GLY A 122 -6.62 6.90 6.79
CA GLY A 122 -7.79 7.78 6.56
C GLY A 122 -8.88 7.10 5.76
N LEU A 123 -8.53 6.38 4.70
CA LEU A 123 -9.46 5.61 3.88
C LEU A 123 -10.14 4.51 4.69
N LEU A 124 -9.34 3.78 5.48
CA LEU A 124 -9.84 2.69 6.31
C LEU A 124 -10.80 3.19 7.40
N ARG A 125 -10.47 4.31 8.08
CA ARG A 125 -11.37 4.95 9.05
C ARG A 125 -12.70 5.31 8.41
N ALA A 126 -12.68 5.99 7.28
CA ALA A 126 -13.90 6.40 6.58
C ALA A 126 -14.77 5.19 6.18
N ALA A 127 -14.16 4.11 5.69
CA ALA A 127 -14.87 2.89 5.34
C ALA A 127 -15.48 2.19 6.57
N LEU A 128 -14.76 2.13 7.69
CA LEU A 128 -15.26 1.57 8.95
C LEU A 128 -16.40 2.40 9.54
N GLU A 129 -16.28 3.73 9.56
CA GLU A 129 -17.35 4.64 10.02
C GLU A 129 -18.60 4.48 9.15
N ALA A 130 -18.46 4.40 7.84
CA ALA A 130 -19.57 4.16 6.93
C ALA A 130 -20.24 2.83 7.21
N ALA A 131 -19.47 1.74 7.40
CA ALA A 131 -19.99 0.41 7.74
C ALA A 131 -20.71 0.38 9.10
N MET A 132 -20.22 1.10 10.10
CA MET A 132 -20.89 1.28 11.40
C MET A 132 -22.20 2.08 11.26
N ASN A 133 -22.22 3.12 10.43
CA ASN A 133 -23.39 3.97 10.23
C ASN A 133 -24.56 3.22 9.58
N ILE A 134 -24.27 2.27 8.69
CA ILE A 134 -25.28 1.42 8.04
C ILE A 134 -25.55 0.12 8.81
N GLY A 135 -24.94 -0.07 10.00
CA GLY A 135 -25.19 -1.23 10.86
C GLY A 135 -24.51 -2.55 10.40
N ARG A 136 -23.53 -2.49 9.49
CA ARG A 136 -22.74 -3.66 9.06
C ARG A 136 -21.69 -4.08 10.09
N ILE A 137 -21.18 -3.12 10.83
CA ILE A 137 -20.23 -3.31 11.93
C ILE A 137 -20.85 -2.74 13.21
N GLU A 138 -20.67 -3.43 14.34
CA GLU A 138 -21.08 -2.93 15.65
C GLU A 138 -20.34 -1.62 15.98
N ARG A 139 -21.08 -0.63 16.52
CA ARG A 139 -20.49 0.66 16.90
C ARG A 139 -19.46 0.50 18.00
N GLN A 140 -18.25 0.94 17.72
CA GLN A 140 -17.11 0.89 18.62
C GLN A 140 -16.12 2.02 18.28
N PRO A 141 -15.10 2.30 19.11
CA PRO A 141 -14.07 3.28 18.80
C PRO A 141 -13.37 2.95 17.49
N VAL A 142 -13.47 3.85 16.49
CA VAL A 142 -12.96 3.61 15.13
C VAL A 142 -11.44 3.57 15.07
N ASP A 143 -10.74 4.43 15.84
CA ASP A 143 -9.29 4.53 15.79
C ASP A 143 -8.56 3.22 16.18
N PRO A 144 -8.85 2.60 17.33
CA PRO A 144 -8.24 1.31 17.66
C PRO A 144 -8.53 0.24 16.61
N LEU A 145 -9.79 0.17 16.11
CA LEU A 145 -10.17 -0.81 15.10
C LEU A 145 -9.41 -0.58 13.79
N ALA A 146 -9.31 0.66 13.33
CA ALA A 146 -8.59 1.01 12.10
C ALA A 146 -7.10 0.66 12.19
N HIS A 147 -6.44 0.96 13.31
CA HIS A 147 -5.04 0.62 13.53
C HIS A 147 -4.79 -0.89 13.59
N LEU A 148 -5.66 -1.65 14.26
CA LEU A 148 -5.55 -3.12 14.34
C LEU A 148 -5.77 -3.74 12.96
N LEU A 149 -6.79 -3.29 12.22
CA LEU A 149 -7.08 -3.80 10.88
C LEU A 149 -5.97 -3.42 9.88
N LEU A 150 -5.43 -2.19 9.95
CA LEU A 150 -4.27 -1.80 9.15
C LEU A 150 -3.05 -2.68 9.46
N GLY A 151 -2.86 -3.07 10.73
CA GLY A 151 -1.81 -4.02 11.11
C GLY A 151 -2.02 -5.40 10.48
N ALA A 152 -3.25 -5.92 10.52
CA ALA A 152 -3.61 -7.18 9.90
C ALA A 152 -3.43 -7.15 8.37
N LEU A 153 -3.82 -6.04 7.71
CA LEU A 153 -3.64 -5.85 6.28
C LEU A 153 -2.16 -5.76 5.87
N ALA A 154 -1.32 -5.11 6.68
CA ALA A 154 0.12 -5.08 6.43
C ALA A 154 0.74 -6.48 6.51
N GLU A 155 0.34 -7.30 7.48
CA GLU A 155 0.80 -8.69 7.54
C GLU A 155 0.27 -9.51 6.37
N ALA A 156 -1.01 -9.35 6.01
CA ALA A 156 -1.60 -9.98 4.82
C ALA A 156 -0.78 -9.65 3.55
N ALA A 157 -0.43 -8.38 3.34
CA ALA A 157 0.39 -7.93 2.22
C ALA A 157 1.78 -8.59 2.21
N LEU A 158 2.43 -8.70 3.36
CA LEU A 158 3.72 -9.38 3.50
C LEU A 158 3.62 -10.90 3.23
N MET A 159 2.52 -11.54 3.64
CA MET A 159 2.25 -12.94 3.30
C MET A 159 2.13 -13.12 1.77
N LEU A 160 1.38 -12.26 1.09
CA LEU A 160 1.25 -12.28 -0.37
C LEU A 160 2.60 -12.06 -1.06
N ALA A 161 3.38 -11.09 -0.58
CA ALA A 161 4.68 -10.77 -1.17
C ALA A 161 5.69 -11.92 -1.09
N ARG A 162 5.61 -12.76 -0.05
CA ARG A 162 6.51 -13.90 0.18
C ARG A 162 6.01 -15.22 -0.40
N ALA A 163 4.76 -15.26 -0.86
CA ALA A 163 4.15 -16.49 -1.35
C ALA A 163 4.82 -16.98 -2.65
N GLU A 164 5.00 -18.30 -2.77
CA GLU A 164 5.43 -18.96 -4.01
C GLU A 164 4.34 -18.90 -5.08
N GLU A 165 3.08 -19.06 -4.66
CA GLU A 165 1.88 -18.98 -5.51
C GLU A 165 1.04 -17.75 -5.11
N PRO A 166 1.37 -16.52 -5.57
CA PRO A 166 0.73 -15.29 -5.08
C PRO A 166 -0.77 -15.24 -5.31
N GLN A 167 -1.27 -15.77 -6.42
CA GLN A 167 -2.71 -15.77 -6.75
C GLN A 167 -3.51 -16.66 -5.79
N ARG A 168 -2.98 -17.84 -5.45
CA ARG A 168 -3.60 -18.73 -4.47
C ARG A 168 -3.59 -18.11 -3.07
N ALA A 169 -2.43 -17.57 -2.67
CA ALA A 169 -2.31 -16.88 -1.40
C ALA A 169 -3.27 -15.69 -1.30
N ARG A 170 -3.45 -14.91 -2.40
CA ARG A 170 -4.42 -13.80 -2.48
C ARG A 170 -5.84 -14.27 -2.16
N GLN A 171 -6.26 -15.40 -2.73
CA GLN A 171 -7.59 -15.95 -2.46
C GLN A 171 -7.73 -16.36 -1.00
N GLU A 172 -6.80 -17.17 -0.46
CA GLU A 172 -6.84 -17.68 0.91
C GLU A 172 -6.79 -16.54 1.96
N VAL A 173 -5.89 -15.57 1.75
CA VAL A 173 -5.73 -14.40 2.64
C VAL A 173 -6.96 -13.50 2.53
N GLY A 174 -7.46 -13.23 1.32
CA GLY A 174 -8.65 -12.40 1.09
C GLY A 174 -9.88 -12.96 1.80
N GLU A 175 -10.16 -14.26 1.63
CA GLU A 175 -11.26 -14.91 2.34
C GLU A 175 -11.10 -14.81 3.87
N THR A 176 -9.88 -14.90 4.38
CA THR A 176 -9.62 -14.81 5.81
C THR A 176 -9.84 -13.40 6.34
N VAL A 177 -9.35 -12.37 5.63
CA VAL A 177 -9.57 -10.96 5.98
C VAL A 177 -11.06 -10.62 5.97
N LEU A 178 -11.79 -11.05 4.94
CA LEU A 178 -13.24 -10.81 4.84
C LEU A 178 -14.02 -11.50 5.99
N ARG A 179 -13.62 -12.72 6.39
CA ARG A 179 -14.23 -13.39 7.55
C ARG A 179 -13.94 -12.67 8.86
N LEU A 180 -12.73 -12.13 9.05
CA LEU A 180 -12.39 -11.33 10.22
C LEU A 180 -13.28 -10.08 10.30
N VAL A 181 -13.47 -9.39 9.19
CA VAL A 181 -14.34 -8.21 9.12
C VAL A 181 -15.80 -8.57 9.30
N ALA A 182 -16.28 -9.66 8.73
CA ALA A 182 -17.63 -10.15 8.92
C ALA A 182 -17.93 -10.49 10.40
N GLY A 183 -16.92 -10.94 11.15
CA GLY A 183 -17.03 -11.17 12.61
C GLY A 183 -17.25 -9.92 13.45
N LEU A 184 -17.13 -8.72 12.88
CA LEU A 184 -17.43 -7.45 13.54
C LEU A 184 -18.91 -7.03 13.40
N ALA A 185 -19.74 -7.85 12.73
CA ALA A 185 -21.18 -7.60 12.60
C ALA A 185 -21.88 -7.60 13.96
N PRO A 186 -22.95 -6.80 14.15
CA PRO A 186 -23.75 -6.84 15.37
C PRO A 186 -24.29 -8.25 15.65
N PRO A 187 -24.42 -8.64 16.92
CA PRO A 187 -25.02 -9.92 17.25
C PRO A 187 -26.45 -9.98 16.72
N VAL A 188 -26.81 -11.11 16.11
CA VAL A 188 -28.17 -11.35 15.67
C VAL A 188 -29.06 -11.44 16.93
N THR A 189 -29.80 -10.36 17.19
CA THR A 189 -30.84 -10.38 18.29
C THR A 189 -31.92 -11.39 17.88
N ARG A 190 -32.00 -12.48 18.59
CA ARG A 190 -33.10 -13.46 18.46
C ARG A 190 -34.36 -12.92 19.12
#